data_2c5a253bf4436a4a1c777bcd7dac3c0a
#
_entry.id   2c5a253bf4436a4a1c777bcd7dac3c0a
#
_cell.length_a   1.000
_cell.length_b   1.000
_cell.length_c   1.000
_cell.angle_alpha   90.00
_cell.angle_beta   90.00
_cell.angle_gamma   90.00
#
_symmetry.space_group_name_H-M   'P 1'
#
loop_
_entity.id
_entity.type
_entity.pdbx_description
1 polymer ?
#
loop_
_entity_poly.entity_id
_entity_poly.type
_entity_poly.pdbx_seq_one_letter_code
_entity_poly.pdbx_strand_id
1 'polypeptide(L)'
;SIWIAQREGRAKDSNDRTQDSVLKMLAIGGEGDVIDRLMEMNIAPLAISYEYDPCDFLKAQEFQLKRDIPDYKKTTDDDLLNMQTGLLGYKGRVCFRMASCINEDLGELERTLPKPELFVAISALIDKRIHANYRIFATNYVAHDLLYKEERFVEHYTAEDKKRFISYIDGQLERITLPNKDVDFLREKLLLMYANPLTNYLAATK
;
A
#
# COMPACT_ATOMS: atom_id res chain seq x y z
N SER A 1 11.06 -17.11 -13.23
CA SER A 1 10.58 -16.30 -12.09
C SER A 1 9.06 -16.20 -12.15
N ILE A 2 8.43 -16.16 -10.98
CA ILE A 2 6.98 -16.02 -10.83
C ILE A 2 6.76 -14.72 -10.03
N TRP A 3 5.75 -13.93 -10.40
CA TRP A 3 5.30 -12.80 -9.63
C TRP A 3 4.01 -13.15 -8.89
N ILE A 4 3.99 -12.91 -7.58
CA ILE A 4 2.84 -13.16 -6.72
C ILE A 4 2.56 -11.88 -5.92
N ALA A 5 1.28 -11.48 -5.87
CA ALA A 5 0.86 -10.38 -5.01
C ALA A 5 0.94 -10.81 -3.54
N GLN A 6 1.41 -9.90 -2.67
CA GLN A 6 1.59 -10.16 -1.22
C GLN A 6 0.27 -10.33 -0.46
N ARG A 7 -0.86 -10.06 -1.10
CA ARG A 7 -2.19 -10.13 -0.49
C ARG A 7 -3.28 -10.34 -1.54
N GLU A 8 -4.42 -10.83 -1.11
CA GLU A 8 -5.64 -10.80 -1.89
C GLU A 8 -6.22 -9.38 -1.92
N GLY A 9 -6.56 -8.90 -3.10
CA GLY A 9 -7.06 -7.54 -3.31
C GLY A 9 -6.00 -6.46 -3.09
N ARG A 10 -6.44 -5.21 -2.98
CA ARG A 10 -5.59 -4.02 -2.76
C ARG A 10 -5.93 -3.36 -1.44
N ALA A 11 -4.93 -2.87 -0.70
CA ALA A 11 -5.18 -1.93 0.39
C ALA A 11 -5.70 -0.62 -0.20
N LYS A 12 -6.84 -0.17 0.30
CA LYS A 12 -7.49 1.05 -0.21
C LYS A 12 -6.85 2.31 0.33
N ASP A 13 -6.21 2.20 1.47
CA ASP A 13 -5.50 3.26 2.17
C ASP A 13 -4.00 3.28 1.90
N SER A 14 -3.52 2.46 0.94
CA SER A 14 -2.09 2.25 0.64
C SER A 14 -1.26 1.76 1.84
N ASN A 15 -1.90 1.17 2.84
CA ASN A 15 -1.24 0.48 3.95
C ASN A 15 -1.21 -1.02 3.66
N ASP A 16 -0.50 -1.41 2.60
CA ASP A 16 -0.38 -2.80 2.21
C ASP A 16 0.41 -3.62 3.22
N ARG A 17 -0.12 -4.81 3.54
CA ARG A 17 0.50 -5.78 4.43
C ARG A 17 0.47 -7.16 3.80
N THR A 18 1.53 -7.92 4.01
CA THR A 18 1.63 -9.30 3.55
C THR A 18 0.61 -10.16 4.31
N GLN A 19 -0.18 -10.94 3.58
CA GLN A 19 -1.13 -11.87 4.18
C GLN A 19 -0.48 -13.22 4.43
N ASP A 20 -0.63 -13.75 5.64
CA ASP A 20 -0.12 -15.06 6.03
C ASP A 20 -0.64 -16.19 5.13
N SER A 21 -1.86 -16.04 4.58
CA SER A 21 -2.44 -17.02 3.65
C SER A 21 -1.60 -17.21 2.39
N VAL A 22 -0.98 -16.14 1.88
CA VAL A 22 -0.08 -16.21 0.73
C VAL A 22 1.18 -17.01 1.08
N LEU A 23 1.77 -16.74 2.23
CA LEU A 23 2.95 -17.46 2.70
C LEU A 23 2.64 -18.94 2.99
N LYS A 24 1.49 -19.22 3.60
CA LYS A 24 1.02 -20.59 3.83
C LYS A 24 0.86 -21.34 2.52
N MET A 25 0.32 -20.69 1.49
CA MET A 25 0.20 -21.27 0.16
C MET A 25 1.57 -21.55 -0.46
N LEU A 26 2.52 -20.64 -0.36
CA LEU A 26 3.89 -20.82 -0.85
C LEU A 26 4.62 -21.96 -0.14
N ALA A 27 4.37 -22.15 1.16
CA ALA A 27 5.00 -23.18 1.98
C ALA A 27 4.33 -24.58 1.89
N ILE A 28 3.35 -24.80 1.00
CA ILE A 28 2.70 -26.11 0.84
C ILE A 28 3.64 -27.14 0.22
N GLY A 29 4.45 -26.72 -0.77
CA GLY A 29 5.42 -27.57 -1.48
C GLY A 29 6.80 -27.52 -0.83
N GLY A 30 7.71 -28.38 -1.30
CA GLY A 30 9.10 -28.43 -0.85
C GLY A 30 9.36 -29.39 0.30
N GLU A 31 10.64 -29.55 0.65
CA GLU A 31 11.10 -30.40 1.74
C GLU A 31 11.50 -29.57 2.96
N GLY A 32 11.61 -30.19 4.13
CA GLY A 32 12.00 -29.52 5.37
C GLY A 32 10.88 -28.77 6.08
N ASP A 33 11.24 -27.80 6.92
CA ASP A 33 10.30 -26.97 7.64
C ASP A 33 9.77 -25.77 6.77
N VAL A 34 8.98 -24.90 7.37
CA VAL A 34 8.40 -23.72 6.68
C VAL A 34 9.49 -22.78 6.13
N ILE A 35 10.56 -22.58 6.88
CA ILE A 35 11.66 -21.69 6.50
C ILE A 35 12.40 -22.29 5.31
N ASP A 36 12.74 -23.59 5.35
CA ASP A 36 13.45 -24.27 4.27
C ASP A 36 12.68 -24.17 2.96
N ARG A 37 11.37 -24.44 2.99
CA ARG A 37 10.47 -24.36 1.82
C ARG A 37 10.39 -22.94 1.23
N LEU A 38 10.33 -21.92 2.06
CA LEU A 38 10.30 -20.52 1.61
C LEU A 38 11.68 -20.09 1.07
N MET A 39 12.79 -20.60 1.64
CA MET A 39 14.13 -20.33 1.11
C MET A 39 14.35 -20.94 -0.27
N GLU A 40 13.79 -22.11 -0.57
CA GLU A 40 13.81 -22.71 -1.92
C GLU A 40 13.17 -21.80 -2.98
N MET A 41 12.19 -20.98 -2.58
CA MET A 41 11.51 -20.05 -3.48
C MET A 41 12.37 -18.85 -3.88
N ASN A 42 13.43 -18.52 -3.15
CA ASN A 42 14.27 -17.35 -3.38
C ASN A 42 13.44 -16.06 -3.49
N ILE A 43 12.66 -15.76 -2.46
CA ILE A 43 11.72 -14.64 -2.44
C ILE A 43 12.49 -13.32 -2.47
N ALA A 44 12.21 -12.48 -3.48
CA ALA A 44 12.71 -11.12 -3.59
C ALA A 44 11.54 -10.14 -3.54
N PRO A 45 11.34 -9.40 -2.43
CA PRO A 45 10.26 -8.45 -2.29
C PRO A 45 10.38 -7.29 -3.28
N LEU A 46 9.27 -6.92 -3.93
CA LEU A 46 9.21 -5.82 -4.89
C LEU A 46 8.34 -4.69 -4.37
N ALA A 47 8.92 -3.51 -4.20
CA ALA A 47 8.21 -2.28 -3.89
C ALA A 47 7.79 -1.56 -5.17
N ILE A 48 6.52 -1.18 -5.25
CA ILE A 48 5.96 -0.36 -6.33
C ILE A 48 5.45 0.93 -5.70
N SER A 49 5.99 2.07 -6.16
CA SER A 49 5.60 3.39 -5.66
C SER A 49 5.02 4.21 -6.79
N TYR A 50 3.83 4.73 -6.59
CA TYR A 50 3.15 5.66 -7.49
C TYR A 50 3.17 7.07 -6.92
N GLU A 51 3.46 8.07 -7.75
CA GLU A 51 3.34 9.47 -7.35
C GLU A 51 1.88 9.89 -7.16
N TYR A 52 1.00 9.36 -8.03
CA TYR A 52 -0.46 9.51 -7.95
C TYR A 52 -1.14 8.17 -8.16
N ASP A 53 -2.13 7.85 -7.34
CA ASP A 53 -2.95 6.65 -7.51
C ASP A 53 -4.17 6.99 -8.39
N PRO A 54 -4.27 6.45 -9.61
CA PRO A 54 -5.36 6.77 -10.52
C PRO A 54 -6.75 6.39 -9.98
N CYS A 55 -6.81 5.48 -9.00
CA CYS A 55 -8.06 4.99 -8.41
C CYS A 55 -8.37 5.63 -7.05
N ASP A 56 -7.64 6.65 -6.62
CA ASP A 56 -7.76 7.22 -5.28
C ASP A 56 -9.17 7.71 -4.95
N PHE A 57 -9.81 8.44 -5.87
CA PHE A 57 -11.19 8.92 -5.70
C PHE A 57 -12.21 7.77 -5.59
N LEU A 58 -12.03 6.67 -6.36
CA LEU A 58 -12.89 5.48 -6.28
C LEU A 58 -12.71 4.76 -4.95
N LYS A 59 -11.47 4.71 -4.44
CA LYS A 59 -11.16 4.14 -3.13
C LYS A 59 -11.76 5.00 -2.01
N ALA A 60 -11.63 6.33 -2.09
CA ALA A 60 -12.24 7.25 -1.12
C ALA A 60 -13.77 7.13 -1.12
N GLN A 61 -14.39 7.09 -2.29
CA GLN A 61 -15.81 6.84 -2.45
C GLN A 61 -16.25 5.53 -1.79
N GLU A 62 -15.51 4.45 -1.99
CA GLU A 62 -15.81 3.16 -1.38
C GLU A 62 -15.68 3.19 0.15
N PHE A 63 -14.75 3.96 0.72
CA PHE A 63 -14.67 4.14 2.16
C PHE A 63 -15.95 4.78 2.71
N GLN A 64 -16.48 5.81 2.04
CA GLN A 64 -17.71 6.44 2.48
C GLN A 64 -18.90 5.50 2.31
N LEU A 65 -19.03 4.82 1.17
CA LEU A 65 -20.12 3.86 0.94
C LEU A 65 -20.14 2.74 1.99
N LYS A 66 -18.97 2.21 2.37
CA LYS A 66 -18.85 1.20 3.43
C LYS A 66 -19.17 1.73 4.83
N ARG A 67 -18.92 3.01 5.08
CA ARG A 67 -19.29 3.67 6.33
C ARG A 67 -20.80 3.87 6.43
N ASP A 68 -21.42 4.30 5.33
CA ASP A 68 -22.81 4.79 5.31
C ASP A 68 -23.84 3.70 5.00
N ILE A 69 -23.44 2.63 4.32
CA ILE A 69 -24.33 1.54 3.88
C ILE A 69 -23.89 0.22 4.53
N PRO A 70 -24.71 -0.35 5.43
CA PRO A 70 -24.45 -1.68 5.98
C PRO A 70 -24.28 -2.73 4.85
N ASP A 71 -23.31 -3.61 5.00
CA ASP A 71 -23.04 -4.72 4.07
C ASP A 71 -22.78 -4.30 2.61
N TYR A 72 -22.35 -3.06 2.39
CA TYR A 72 -21.99 -2.57 1.06
C TYR A 72 -21.00 -3.50 0.36
N LYS A 73 -21.34 -3.93 -0.85
CA LYS A 73 -20.49 -4.72 -1.73
C LYS A 73 -20.39 -4.03 -3.08
N LYS A 74 -19.20 -4.06 -3.64
CA LYS A 74 -18.98 -3.64 -5.02
C LYS A 74 -19.73 -4.53 -6.00
N THR A 75 -20.15 -3.92 -7.09
CA THR A 75 -20.67 -4.63 -8.25
C THR A 75 -19.50 -5.03 -9.19
N THR A 76 -19.81 -5.90 -10.16
CA THR A 76 -18.86 -6.25 -11.24
C THR A 76 -18.50 -5.01 -12.07
N ASP A 77 -19.43 -4.09 -12.29
CA ASP A 77 -19.21 -2.86 -13.03
C ASP A 77 -18.25 -1.92 -12.29
N ASP A 78 -18.34 -1.85 -10.96
CA ASP A 78 -17.39 -1.09 -10.13
C ASP A 78 -15.97 -1.66 -10.27
N ASP A 79 -15.83 -2.98 -10.29
CA ASP A 79 -14.53 -3.62 -10.43
C ASP A 79 -13.94 -3.38 -11.84
N LEU A 80 -14.77 -3.44 -12.88
CA LEU A 80 -14.36 -3.13 -14.24
C LEU A 80 -13.92 -1.67 -14.38
N LEU A 81 -14.69 -0.74 -13.81
CA LEU A 81 -14.33 0.69 -13.78
C LEU A 81 -13.00 0.92 -13.04
N ASN A 82 -12.79 0.24 -11.90
CA ASN A 82 -11.53 0.32 -11.16
C ASN A 82 -10.34 -0.20 -11.99
N MET A 83 -10.50 -1.32 -12.69
CA MET A 83 -9.47 -1.86 -13.56
C MET A 83 -9.13 -0.91 -14.70
N GLN A 84 -10.13 -0.41 -15.41
CA GLN A 84 -9.95 0.55 -16.51
C GLN A 84 -9.26 1.84 -16.01
N THR A 85 -9.74 2.40 -14.91
CA THR A 85 -9.16 3.60 -14.29
C THR A 85 -7.71 3.34 -13.86
N GLY A 86 -7.44 2.18 -13.27
CA GLY A 86 -6.08 1.81 -12.86
C GLY A 86 -5.12 1.64 -14.03
N LEU A 87 -5.58 1.15 -15.18
CA LEU A 87 -4.75 0.97 -16.37
C LEU A 87 -4.48 2.30 -17.08
N LEU A 88 -5.51 3.10 -17.32
CA LEU A 88 -5.47 4.27 -18.19
C LEU A 88 -5.21 5.59 -17.43
N GLY A 89 -5.47 5.63 -16.12
CA GLY A 89 -5.38 6.86 -15.35
C GLY A 89 -3.95 7.34 -15.13
N TYR A 90 -3.84 8.63 -14.86
CA TYR A 90 -2.58 9.32 -14.62
C TYR A 90 -1.93 8.83 -13.32
N LYS A 91 -0.63 8.52 -13.38
CA LYS A 91 0.15 7.97 -12.26
C LYS A 91 1.32 8.86 -11.85
N GLY A 92 1.63 9.90 -12.64
CA GLY A 92 2.87 10.63 -12.47
C GLY A 92 4.08 9.71 -12.66
N ARG A 93 5.04 9.82 -11.75
CA ARG A 93 6.20 8.94 -11.73
C ARG A 93 5.85 7.60 -11.07
N VAL A 94 6.34 6.52 -11.65
CA VAL A 94 6.21 5.16 -11.10
C VAL A 94 7.60 4.59 -10.86
N CYS A 95 7.83 4.02 -9.69
CA CYS A 95 9.13 3.45 -9.33
C CYS A 95 8.95 2.00 -8.88
N PHE A 96 9.73 1.11 -9.47
CA PHE A 96 9.86 -0.30 -9.09
C PHE A 96 11.23 -0.49 -8.45
N ARG A 97 11.26 -1.02 -7.22
CA ARG A 97 12.49 -1.36 -6.51
C ARG A 97 12.42 -2.76 -5.96
N MET A 98 13.31 -3.62 -6.43
CA MET A 98 13.43 -4.98 -5.91
C MET A 98 14.40 -4.98 -4.73
N ALA A 99 13.98 -5.56 -3.62
CA ALA A 99 14.88 -5.87 -2.51
C ALA A 99 15.74 -7.09 -2.84
N SER A 100 16.81 -7.28 -2.09
CA SER A 100 17.58 -8.54 -2.11
C SER A 100 16.69 -9.72 -1.72
N CYS A 101 17.07 -10.93 -2.17
CA CYS A 101 16.44 -12.16 -1.71
C CYS A 101 16.53 -12.24 -0.17
N ILE A 102 15.43 -12.65 0.48
CA ILE A 102 15.30 -12.68 1.95
C ILE A 102 15.80 -13.97 2.59
N ASN A 103 16.51 -14.84 1.87
CA ASN A 103 16.93 -16.14 2.41
C ASN A 103 17.85 -15.99 3.63
N GLU A 104 18.75 -15.01 3.64
CA GLU A 104 19.59 -14.74 4.82
C GLU A 104 18.71 -14.34 6.02
N ASP A 105 17.80 -13.41 5.83
CA ASP A 105 16.88 -12.98 6.89
C ASP A 105 15.98 -14.13 7.40
N LEU A 106 15.52 -15.00 6.50
CA LEU A 106 14.75 -16.20 6.86
C LEU A 106 15.57 -17.18 7.70
N GLY A 107 16.86 -17.32 7.37
CA GLY A 107 17.79 -18.17 8.11
C GLY A 107 18.06 -17.71 9.55
N GLU A 108 17.89 -16.42 9.84
CA GLU A 108 18.05 -15.82 11.16
C GLU A 108 16.80 -15.95 12.05
N LEU A 109 15.66 -16.34 11.48
CA LEU A 109 14.42 -16.49 12.25
C LEU A 109 14.49 -17.71 13.18
N GLU A 110 13.88 -17.58 14.36
CA GLU A 110 13.79 -18.66 15.34
C GLU A 110 12.85 -19.75 14.84
N ARG A 111 13.42 -20.91 14.45
CA ARG A 111 12.67 -22.06 13.89
C ARG A 111 11.75 -22.75 14.88
N THR A 112 11.95 -22.52 16.20
CA THR A 112 11.15 -23.12 17.28
C THR A 112 9.84 -22.37 17.53
N LEU A 113 9.63 -21.21 16.92
CA LEU A 113 8.39 -20.45 17.04
C LEU A 113 7.17 -21.30 16.62
N PRO A 114 6.03 -21.15 17.30
CA PRO A 114 4.77 -21.70 16.82
C PRO A 114 4.46 -21.23 15.39
N LYS A 115 3.96 -22.12 14.53
CA LYS A 115 3.69 -21.79 13.11
C LYS A 115 2.94 -20.47 12.89
N PRO A 116 1.89 -20.12 13.66
CA PRO A 116 1.22 -18.82 13.47
C PRO A 116 2.16 -17.63 13.70
N GLU A 117 2.98 -17.66 14.75
CA GLU A 117 3.94 -16.61 15.09
C GLU A 117 5.05 -16.51 14.05
N LEU A 118 5.51 -17.64 13.54
CA LEU A 118 6.51 -17.70 12.47
C LEU A 118 5.99 -17.02 11.20
N PHE A 119 4.74 -17.26 10.76
CA PHE A 119 4.16 -16.59 9.59
C PHE A 119 4.02 -15.09 9.81
N VAL A 120 3.65 -14.65 11.01
CA VAL A 120 3.62 -13.22 11.36
C VAL A 120 5.02 -12.59 11.26
N ALA A 121 6.05 -13.27 11.77
CA ALA A 121 7.44 -12.79 11.69
C ALA A 121 7.91 -12.69 10.23
N ILE A 122 7.62 -13.68 9.38
CA ILE A 122 7.95 -13.69 7.96
C ILE A 122 7.20 -12.57 7.21
N SER A 123 5.90 -12.40 7.49
CA SER A 123 5.10 -11.32 6.90
C SER A 123 5.67 -9.94 7.25
N ALA A 124 6.04 -9.73 8.51
CA ALA A 124 6.66 -8.49 8.97
C ALA A 124 8.03 -8.23 8.31
N LEU A 125 8.83 -9.28 8.11
CA LEU A 125 10.09 -9.19 7.39
C LEU A 125 9.89 -8.74 5.93
N ILE A 126 8.97 -9.35 5.20
CA ILE A 126 8.64 -8.99 3.81
C ILE A 126 8.13 -7.55 3.76
N ASP A 127 7.20 -7.17 4.64
CA ASP A 127 6.68 -5.82 4.73
C ASP A 127 7.78 -4.80 4.98
N LYS A 128 8.68 -5.07 5.91
CA LYS A 128 9.85 -4.21 6.20
C LYS A 128 10.71 -4.02 4.95
N ARG A 129 11.00 -5.10 4.21
CA ARG A 129 11.79 -5.04 2.97
C ARG A 129 11.07 -4.25 1.86
N ILE A 130 9.76 -4.40 1.70
CA ILE A 130 8.96 -3.62 0.74
C ILE A 130 8.95 -2.14 1.15
N HIS A 131 8.59 -1.84 2.41
CA HIS A 131 8.43 -0.48 2.89
C HIS A 131 9.75 0.31 2.88
N ALA A 132 10.87 -0.31 3.24
CA ALA A 132 12.20 0.31 3.17
C ALA A 132 12.63 0.64 1.72
N ASN A 133 12.05 -0.04 0.74
CA ASN A 133 12.30 0.18 -0.68
C ASN A 133 11.31 1.14 -1.36
N TYR A 134 10.35 1.70 -0.64
CA TYR A 134 9.47 2.72 -1.22
C TYR A 134 10.26 3.93 -1.73
N ARG A 135 9.87 4.41 -2.91
CA ARG A 135 10.22 5.75 -3.36
C ARG A 135 9.20 6.73 -2.81
N ILE A 136 9.63 7.60 -1.92
CA ILE A 136 8.78 8.65 -1.37
C ILE A 136 8.85 9.87 -2.29
N PHE A 137 7.68 10.41 -2.65
CA PHE A 137 7.50 11.58 -3.50
C PHE A 137 7.06 12.78 -2.66
N ALA A 138 7.17 13.98 -3.21
CA ALA A 138 6.67 15.20 -2.56
C ALA A 138 5.20 15.10 -2.13
N THR A 139 4.37 14.42 -2.93
CA THR A 139 2.96 14.14 -2.62
C THR A 139 2.76 13.43 -1.27
N ASN A 140 3.66 12.49 -0.92
CA ASN A 140 3.57 11.75 0.35
C ASN A 140 3.89 12.64 1.56
N TYR A 141 4.90 13.49 1.45
CA TYR A 141 5.29 14.42 2.51
C TYR A 141 4.21 15.49 2.72
N VAL A 142 3.72 16.10 1.62
CA VAL A 142 2.63 17.08 1.67
C VAL A 142 1.37 16.47 2.29
N ALA A 143 1.00 15.26 1.87
CA ALA A 143 -0.16 14.55 2.40
C ALA A 143 -0.05 14.31 3.91
N HIS A 144 1.14 13.91 4.38
CA HIS A 144 1.39 13.67 5.79
C HIS A 144 1.22 14.96 6.60
N ASP A 145 1.90 16.04 6.20
CA ASP A 145 1.82 17.33 6.92
C ASP A 145 0.39 17.89 6.92
N LEU A 146 -0.36 17.76 5.81
CA LEU A 146 -1.77 18.19 5.75
C LEU A 146 -2.68 17.32 6.63
N LEU A 147 -2.50 15.99 6.64
CA LEU A 147 -3.32 15.05 7.38
C LEU A 147 -3.17 15.25 8.89
N TYR A 148 -1.93 15.37 9.35
CA TYR A 148 -1.63 15.50 10.78
C TYR A 148 -1.56 16.96 11.26
N LYS A 149 -1.77 17.93 10.35
CA LYS A 149 -1.68 19.39 10.63
C LYS A 149 -0.33 19.78 11.22
N GLU A 150 0.72 19.25 10.60
CA GLU A 150 2.11 19.44 10.98
C GLU A 150 2.88 20.16 9.86
N GLU A 151 4.08 20.65 10.17
CA GLU A 151 5.07 21.16 9.21
C GLU A 151 6.39 20.39 9.33
N ARG A 152 6.27 19.08 9.53
CA ARG A 152 7.39 18.22 9.86
C ARG A 152 8.32 17.96 8.67
N PHE A 153 7.77 17.97 7.45
CA PHE A 153 8.48 17.57 6.25
C PHE A 153 8.60 18.68 5.21
N VAL A 154 8.50 19.95 5.63
CA VAL A 154 8.53 21.11 4.72
C VAL A 154 9.82 21.21 3.89
N GLU A 155 10.93 20.61 4.35
CA GLU A 155 12.20 20.57 3.62
C GLU A 155 12.19 19.56 2.44
N HIS A 156 11.18 18.69 2.38
CA HIS A 156 11.07 17.63 1.36
C HIS A 156 10.15 17.99 0.18
N TYR A 157 9.53 19.18 0.21
CA TYR A 157 8.66 19.65 -0.87
C TYR A 157 8.69 21.18 -0.99
N THR A 158 8.37 21.70 -2.16
CA THR A 158 8.25 23.12 -2.42
C THR A 158 6.82 23.63 -2.19
N ALA A 159 6.65 24.96 -2.07
CA ALA A 159 5.32 25.59 -2.03
C ALA A 159 4.49 25.24 -3.29
N GLU A 160 5.16 25.11 -4.43
CA GLU A 160 4.51 24.72 -5.69
C GLU A 160 4.06 23.26 -5.66
N ASP A 161 4.85 22.33 -5.09
CA ASP A 161 4.44 20.94 -4.91
C ASP A 161 3.21 20.85 -4.01
N LYS A 162 3.19 21.60 -2.90
CA LYS A 162 2.05 21.67 -2.00
C LYS A 162 0.80 22.19 -2.70
N LYS A 163 0.91 23.29 -3.44
CA LYS A 163 -0.21 23.87 -4.21
C LYS A 163 -0.74 22.90 -5.25
N ARG A 164 0.16 22.27 -6.03
CA ARG A 164 -0.20 21.28 -7.06
C ARG A 164 -0.93 20.10 -6.47
N PHE A 165 -0.43 19.56 -5.35
CA PHE A 165 -1.06 18.41 -4.69
C PHE A 165 -2.42 18.76 -4.11
N ILE A 166 -2.59 19.93 -3.48
CA ILE A 166 -3.91 20.39 -3.00
C ILE A 166 -4.90 20.50 -4.15
N SER A 167 -4.50 21.15 -5.26
CA SER A 167 -5.36 21.26 -6.44
C SER A 167 -5.72 19.89 -7.03
N TYR A 168 -4.79 18.94 -7.00
CA TYR A 168 -5.06 17.56 -7.42
C TYR A 168 -6.10 16.89 -6.51
N ILE A 169 -5.96 16.97 -5.20
CA ILE A 169 -6.92 16.41 -4.23
C ILE A 169 -8.32 17.04 -4.41
N ASP A 170 -8.38 18.36 -4.62
CA ASP A 170 -9.65 19.04 -4.89
C ASP A 170 -10.32 18.52 -6.16
N GLY A 171 -9.55 18.36 -7.24
CA GLY A 171 -10.04 17.75 -8.47
C GLY A 171 -10.49 16.29 -8.31
N GLN A 172 -9.81 15.50 -7.49
CA GLN A 172 -10.25 14.12 -7.20
C GLN A 172 -11.52 14.09 -6.36
N LEU A 173 -11.68 15.02 -5.43
CA LEU A 173 -12.94 15.18 -4.70
C LEU A 173 -14.09 15.51 -5.65
N GLU A 174 -13.91 16.42 -6.62
CA GLU A 174 -14.96 16.78 -7.59
C GLU A 174 -15.46 15.58 -8.40
N ARG A 175 -14.60 14.60 -8.67
CA ARG A 175 -14.98 13.35 -9.38
C ARG A 175 -15.91 12.44 -8.59
N ILE A 176 -16.00 12.59 -7.28
CA ILE A 176 -16.86 11.76 -6.42
C ILE A 176 -18.28 12.30 -6.44
N THR A 177 -19.23 11.50 -6.94
CA THR A 177 -20.64 11.86 -7.07
C THR A 177 -21.52 11.03 -6.14
N LEU A 178 -21.49 11.34 -4.83
CA LEU A 178 -22.35 10.69 -3.84
C LEU A 178 -23.48 11.63 -3.39
N PRO A 179 -24.70 11.12 -3.19
CA PRO A 179 -25.84 11.94 -2.72
C PRO A 179 -25.55 12.67 -1.40
N ASN A 180 -24.92 11.99 -0.46
CA ASN A 180 -24.57 12.51 0.87
C ASN A 180 -23.04 12.64 0.99
N LYS A 181 -22.42 13.32 0.04
CA LYS A 181 -20.98 13.47 -0.05
C LYS A 181 -20.42 14.19 1.18
N ASP A 182 -19.61 13.48 1.95
CA ASP A 182 -18.90 14.01 3.11
C ASP A 182 -17.47 14.42 2.67
N VAL A 183 -17.33 15.69 2.32
CA VAL A 183 -16.08 16.22 1.73
C VAL A 183 -14.90 16.10 2.68
N ASP A 184 -15.11 16.34 3.97
CA ASP A 184 -14.03 16.30 4.98
C ASP A 184 -13.55 14.86 5.19
N PHE A 185 -14.46 13.91 5.32
CA PHE A 185 -14.13 12.49 5.40
C PHE A 185 -13.39 11.99 4.15
N LEU A 186 -13.89 12.33 2.97
CA LEU A 186 -13.28 11.93 1.70
C LEU A 186 -11.88 12.51 1.54
N ARG A 187 -11.69 13.78 1.90
CA ARG A 187 -10.38 14.43 1.90
C ARG A 187 -9.42 13.74 2.86
N GLU A 188 -9.86 13.41 4.08
CA GLU A 188 -9.05 12.64 5.03
C GLU A 188 -8.61 11.30 4.41
N LYS A 189 -9.52 10.55 3.76
CA LYS A 189 -9.18 9.26 3.15
C LYS A 189 -8.22 9.42 1.98
N LEU A 190 -8.38 10.44 1.15
CA LEU A 190 -7.41 10.76 0.09
C LEU A 190 -6.03 11.08 0.67
N LEU A 191 -5.94 11.96 1.66
CA LEU A 191 -4.67 12.29 2.29
C LEU A 191 -4.02 11.08 2.95
N LEU A 192 -4.81 10.21 3.61
CA LEU A 192 -4.32 9.00 4.25
C LEU A 192 -3.64 8.04 3.25
N MET A 193 -4.21 7.87 2.05
CA MET A 193 -3.62 7.02 1.01
C MET A 193 -2.22 7.49 0.60
N TYR A 194 -1.99 8.79 0.56
CA TYR A 194 -0.67 9.35 0.22
C TYR A 194 0.27 9.45 1.42
N ALA A 195 -0.24 9.57 2.65
CA ALA A 195 0.58 9.64 3.87
C ALA A 195 1.11 8.28 4.32
N ASN A 196 0.32 7.20 4.17
CA ASN A 196 0.68 5.87 4.65
C ASN A 196 2.00 5.31 4.08
N PRO A 197 2.34 5.46 2.78
CA PRO A 197 3.64 5.03 2.28
C PRO A 197 4.83 5.68 3.01
N LEU A 198 4.73 6.97 3.33
CA LEU A 198 5.76 7.66 4.12
C LEU A 198 5.83 7.11 5.55
N THR A 199 4.68 6.94 6.21
CA THR A 199 4.60 6.37 7.56
C THR A 199 5.26 5.00 7.62
N ASN A 200 4.94 4.12 6.67
CA ASN A 200 5.52 2.79 6.57
C ASN A 200 7.02 2.81 6.27
N TYR A 201 7.47 3.68 5.36
CA TYR A 201 8.88 3.87 5.04
C TYR A 201 9.68 4.30 6.28
N LEU A 202 9.21 5.30 7.01
CA LEU A 202 9.85 5.78 8.23
C LEU A 202 9.91 4.71 9.32
N ALA A 203 8.88 3.88 9.45
CA ALA A 203 8.89 2.77 10.40
C ALA A 203 9.88 1.67 10.02
N ALA A 204 10.04 1.40 8.72
CA ALA A 204 10.92 0.35 8.21
C ALA A 204 12.41 0.74 8.16
N THR A 205 12.72 2.05 8.19
CA THR A 205 14.09 2.59 8.05
C THR A 205 14.67 3.13 9.36
N LYS A 206 13.94 3.03 10.46
CA LYS A 206 14.45 3.27 11.82
C LYS A 206 15.26 2.06 12.28
#